data_0c8b029ac99d1b045e9b2caed3c112cd
#
_entry.id   0c8b029ac99d1b045e9b2caed3c112cd
#
_cell.length_a   1.000
_cell.length_b   1.000
_cell.length_c   1.000
_cell.angle_alpha   90.00
_cell.angle_beta   90.00
_cell.angle_gamma   90.00
#
_symmetry.space_group_name_H-M   'P 1'
#
loop_
_entity.id
_entity.type
_entity.pdbx_description
1 polymer ?
#
loop_
_entity_poly.entity_id
_entity_poly.type
_entity_poly.pdbx_seq_one_letter_code
_entity_poly.pdbx_strand_id
1 'polypeptide(L)'
;MGKYSTFPPTDPGFEDPPRLSNYDVVVIGGGGGGYHGAFELSKGGYRVLLIDDKGNLGGNCLYEGCIPSKSVSIAIYLMEKLRNILNSVGNTDINKVKILWENVIDHKDNVQYMRYLQHIREIKEHENVDFVKGVARVVDNHRVVVEAIDGSWRREVEGKYLLVATGSTAIRIPVPGAELAIGSEELFGYKTKYRKVPDNVVVIGGGYIGVEVASALSSLGVKVTIVEMLPRILSGWDQDIVSQIEERLRSKGVEILTNSRVVGIKEEAGQKVVEYERKDGSKGSVAGSEVIMAVGRKPYVEGLDTLGIVDKGHVEVDSSMRTKVPNVYAAGDVIGKYMLYHSAVKESVIAAWNIMHGKPIYEINFNAIPMTIFTEPEAAMVGLSEDAAKARGINYVTVQYPLADDSYAQIIGVRDGWVKLIIEKESQRIIGGVVYGEAASMIINEIALAVAVNARVKDLALLPHAHPTIFESIDRAAIRFSL
;
A
#
# COMPACT_ATOMS: atom_id res chain seq x y z
N MET A 1 11.67 2.98 24.52
CA MET A 1 11.16 1.61 24.71
C MET A 1 9.80 1.52 24.08
N GLY A 2 9.66 0.64 23.12
CA GLY A 2 8.71 0.64 22.04
C GLY A 2 7.24 0.56 22.40
N LYS A 3 6.45 1.22 21.56
CA LYS A 3 4.99 1.22 21.50
C LYS A 3 4.36 -0.15 21.20
N TYR A 4 5.11 -1.26 21.22
CA TYR A 4 4.68 -2.57 20.70
C TYR A 4 4.72 -3.66 21.79
N SER A 5 4.01 -3.43 22.90
CA SER A 5 3.94 -4.44 23.99
C SER A 5 3.06 -5.66 23.68
N THR A 6 2.56 -5.81 22.46
CA THR A 6 1.70 -6.93 22.05
C THR A 6 2.08 -7.41 20.65
N PHE A 7 3.38 -7.73 20.45
CA PHE A 7 3.83 -8.33 19.18
C PHE A 7 3.19 -9.71 18.97
N PRO A 8 2.93 -10.05 17.69
CA PRO A 8 2.53 -11.39 17.30
C PRO A 8 3.59 -12.41 17.69
N PRO A 9 3.24 -13.70 17.71
CA PRO A 9 4.18 -14.75 18.03
C PRO A 9 5.41 -14.67 17.12
N THR A 10 6.59 -14.64 17.73
CA THR A 10 7.88 -14.83 17.08
C THR A 10 8.43 -16.20 17.47
N ASP A 11 9.33 -16.74 16.68
CA ASP A 11 10.06 -17.94 17.09
C ASP A 11 11.21 -17.50 18.00
N PRO A 12 11.40 -18.11 19.20
CA PRO A 12 12.50 -17.76 20.08
C PRO A 12 13.88 -17.87 19.43
N GLY A 13 14.07 -18.81 18.48
CA GLY A 13 15.32 -18.98 17.74
C GLY A 13 15.67 -17.78 16.84
N PHE A 14 14.73 -16.87 16.57
CA PHE A 14 15.00 -15.65 15.82
C PHE A 14 15.66 -14.55 16.67
N GLU A 15 15.73 -14.72 17.98
CA GLU A 15 16.39 -13.81 18.91
C GLU A 15 17.87 -14.14 19.11
N ASP A 16 18.32 -15.29 18.60
CA ASP A 16 19.72 -15.70 18.63
C ASP A 16 20.59 -14.82 17.70
N PRO A 17 21.89 -14.66 18.00
CA PRO A 17 22.80 -13.96 17.11
C PRO A 17 22.96 -14.70 15.77
N PRO A 18 23.41 -14.00 14.69
CA PRO A 18 23.68 -14.61 13.40
C PRO A 18 24.54 -15.88 13.52
N ARG A 19 24.16 -16.96 12.83
CA ARG A 19 24.83 -18.27 12.88
C ARG A 19 26.22 -18.25 12.29
N LEU A 20 26.47 -17.38 11.31
CA LEU A 20 27.75 -17.24 10.60
C LEU A 20 28.27 -15.81 10.72
N SER A 21 29.58 -15.63 10.47
CA SER A 21 30.18 -14.29 10.32
C SER A 21 30.22 -13.83 8.85
N ASN A 22 30.05 -14.75 7.88
CA ASN A 22 30.15 -14.46 6.46
C ASN A 22 28.96 -15.07 5.69
N TYR A 23 28.27 -14.23 4.90
CA TYR A 23 27.13 -14.59 4.09
C TYR A 23 27.39 -14.21 2.62
N ASP A 24 26.65 -14.83 1.72
CA ASP A 24 26.68 -14.43 0.33
C ASP A 24 25.87 -13.12 0.15
N VAL A 25 24.74 -13.00 0.87
CA VAL A 25 23.93 -11.78 0.87
C VAL A 25 23.45 -11.46 2.29
N VAL A 26 23.53 -10.18 2.67
CA VAL A 26 22.89 -9.64 3.87
C VAL A 26 21.69 -8.79 3.42
N VAL A 27 20.50 -9.15 3.88
CA VAL A 27 19.23 -8.47 3.60
C VAL A 27 18.78 -7.72 4.84
N ILE A 28 18.57 -6.41 4.71
CA ILE A 28 18.20 -5.52 5.82
C ILE A 28 16.74 -5.13 5.69
N GLY A 29 15.85 -5.73 6.47
CA GLY A 29 14.41 -5.56 6.49
C GLY A 29 13.65 -6.78 5.99
N GLY A 30 12.72 -7.29 6.79
CA GLY A 30 11.86 -8.46 6.52
C GLY A 30 10.51 -8.12 5.87
N GLY A 31 10.36 -6.92 5.31
CA GLY A 31 9.19 -6.52 4.52
C GLY A 31 9.18 -7.11 3.12
N GLY A 32 8.18 -6.74 2.29
CA GLY A 32 8.06 -7.19 0.90
C GLY A 32 9.30 -6.95 0.05
N GLY A 33 10.04 -5.87 0.32
CA GLY A 33 11.29 -5.54 -0.37
C GLY A 33 12.49 -6.40 0.03
N GLY A 34 12.42 -7.16 1.12
CA GLY A 34 13.53 -7.98 1.60
C GLY A 34 13.29 -9.47 1.49
N TYR A 35 12.26 -10.01 2.16
CA TYR A 35 12.13 -11.45 2.34
C TYR A 35 11.88 -12.23 1.04
N HIS A 36 11.18 -11.67 0.07
CA HIS A 36 10.99 -12.35 -1.22
C HIS A 36 12.30 -12.55 -1.96
N GLY A 37 13.17 -11.52 -1.97
CA GLY A 37 14.52 -11.64 -2.52
C GLY A 37 15.40 -12.62 -1.73
N ALA A 38 15.31 -12.61 -0.38
CA ALA A 38 16.00 -13.56 0.46
C ALA A 38 15.64 -15.01 0.12
N PHE A 39 14.35 -15.28 -0.10
CA PHE A 39 13.87 -16.63 -0.46
C PHE A 39 14.30 -17.04 -1.88
N GLU A 40 14.26 -16.13 -2.85
CA GLU A 40 14.78 -16.42 -4.19
C GLU A 40 16.29 -16.73 -4.17
N LEU A 41 17.07 -15.95 -3.43
CA LEU A 41 18.50 -16.20 -3.23
C LEU A 41 18.75 -17.55 -2.57
N SER A 42 17.98 -17.91 -1.54
CA SER A 42 18.06 -19.20 -0.86
C SER A 42 17.81 -20.38 -1.81
N LYS A 43 16.79 -20.26 -2.68
CA LYS A 43 16.52 -21.26 -3.75
C LYS A 43 17.71 -21.39 -4.72
N GLY A 44 18.42 -20.30 -4.96
CA GLY A 44 19.66 -20.27 -5.74
C GLY A 44 20.89 -20.83 -5.01
N GLY A 45 20.74 -21.32 -3.78
CA GLY A 45 21.83 -21.89 -2.98
C GLY A 45 22.69 -20.87 -2.24
N TYR A 46 22.30 -19.59 -2.21
CA TYR A 46 22.99 -18.53 -1.49
C TYR A 46 22.73 -18.64 0.02
N ARG A 47 23.75 -18.39 0.83
CA ARG A 47 23.62 -18.22 2.28
C ARG A 47 23.20 -16.78 2.55
N VAL A 48 22.03 -16.60 3.09
CA VAL A 48 21.40 -15.30 3.30
C VAL A 48 21.23 -15.01 4.78
N LEU A 49 21.67 -13.84 5.24
CA LEU A 49 21.26 -13.30 6.53
C LEU A 49 20.11 -12.31 6.28
N LEU A 50 18.95 -12.54 6.88
CA LEU A 50 17.79 -11.66 6.83
C LEU A 50 17.55 -11.05 8.22
N ILE A 51 17.65 -9.74 8.34
CA ILE A 51 17.54 -9.01 9.61
C ILE A 51 16.27 -8.18 9.62
N ASP A 52 15.47 -8.32 10.69
CA ASP A 52 14.26 -7.49 10.87
C ASP A 52 14.05 -7.16 12.35
N ASP A 53 13.69 -5.94 12.67
CA ASP A 53 13.51 -5.46 14.05
C ASP A 53 12.20 -5.94 14.69
N LYS A 54 11.21 -6.33 13.88
CA LYS A 54 9.91 -6.82 14.34
C LYS A 54 9.92 -8.32 14.69
N GLY A 55 10.91 -9.06 14.21
CA GLY A 55 11.08 -10.48 14.49
C GLY A 55 10.13 -11.41 13.74
N ASN A 56 9.53 -10.95 12.64
CA ASN A 56 8.78 -11.76 11.70
C ASN A 56 8.74 -11.05 10.33
N LEU A 57 8.28 -11.76 9.30
CA LEU A 57 8.14 -11.23 7.95
C LEU A 57 6.89 -10.36 7.78
N GLY A 58 6.87 -9.60 6.68
CA GLY A 58 5.70 -8.86 6.21
C GLY A 58 5.80 -7.34 6.35
N GLY A 59 6.71 -6.85 7.20
CA GLY A 59 6.95 -5.40 7.38
C GLY A 59 5.68 -4.61 7.65
N ASN A 60 5.67 -3.33 7.29
CA ASN A 60 4.53 -2.44 7.52
C ASN A 60 3.20 -2.96 6.92
N CYS A 61 3.26 -3.67 5.79
CA CYS A 61 2.07 -4.22 5.13
C CYS A 61 1.29 -5.16 6.05
N LEU A 62 1.96 -6.09 6.73
CA LEU A 62 1.29 -7.05 7.62
C LEU A 62 1.02 -6.48 9.01
N TYR A 63 1.95 -5.70 9.55
CA TYR A 63 1.87 -5.24 10.93
C TYR A 63 0.85 -4.11 11.14
N GLU A 64 0.76 -3.18 10.18
CA GLU A 64 0.06 -1.91 10.40
C GLU A 64 -0.60 -1.30 9.16
N GLY A 65 -0.45 -1.94 7.98
CA GLY A 65 -0.86 -1.36 6.70
C GLY A 65 -1.88 -2.20 5.93
N CYS A 66 -1.44 -2.82 4.84
CA CYS A 66 -2.29 -3.44 3.83
C CYS A 66 -3.22 -4.52 4.39
N ILE A 67 -2.67 -5.50 5.10
CA ILE A 67 -3.45 -6.66 5.57
C ILE A 67 -4.50 -6.24 6.59
N PRO A 68 -4.15 -5.54 7.70
CA PRO A 68 -5.14 -5.17 8.68
C PRO A 68 -6.17 -4.17 8.15
N SER A 69 -5.78 -3.17 7.37
CA SER A 69 -6.74 -2.20 6.82
C SER A 69 -7.72 -2.86 5.84
N LYS A 70 -7.25 -3.79 4.97
CA LYS A 70 -8.12 -4.50 4.02
C LYS A 70 -8.99 -5.53 4.71
N SER A 71 -8.53 -6.16 5.78
CA SER A 71 -9.38 -7.03 6.61
C SER A 71 -10.58 -6.26 7.19
N VAL A 72 -10.39 -4.99 7.53
CA VAL A 72 -11.47 -4.11 8.02
C VAL A 72 -12.36 -3.65 6.86
N SER A 73 -11.78 -3.01 5.82
CA SER A 73 -12.56 -2.39 4.74
C SER A 73 -13.35 -3.42 3.93
N ILE A 74 -12.77 -4.60 3.62
CA ILE A 74 -13.47 -5.64 2.87
C ILE A 74 -14.61 -6.25 3.72
N ALA A 75 -14.42 -6.45 5.02
CA ALA A 75 -15.50 -6.94 5.88
C ALA A 75 -16.69 -5.96 5.90
N ILE A 76 -16.42 -4.66 5.99
CA ILE A 76 -17.45 -3.60 5.94
C ILE A 76 -18.14 -3.62 4.57
N TYR A 77 -17.38 -3.65 3.50
CA TYR A 77 -17.87 -3.67 2.13
C TYR A 77 -18.78 -4.88 1.84
N LEU A 78 -18.37 -6.09 2.23
CA LEU A 78 -19.19 -7.29 2.06
C LEU A 78 -20.52 -7.20 2.80
N MET A 79 -20.54 -6.57 3.97
CA MET A 79 -21.78 -6.34 4.72
C MET A 79 -22.67 -5.30 4.04
N GLU A 80 -22.13 -4.24 3.44
CA GLU A 80 -22.93 -3.30 2.63
C GLU A 80 -23.52 -3.99 1.40
N LYS A 81 -22.74 -4.82 0.71
CA LYS A 81 -23.25 -5.64 -0.41
C LYS A 81 -24.36 -6.60 0.03
N LEU A 82 -24.17 -7.31 1.12
CA LEU A 82 -25.19 -8.20 1.66
C LEU A 82 -26.50 -7.46 1.94
N ARG A 83 -26.41 -6.26 2.53
CA ARG A 83 -27.59 -5.40 2.75
C ARG A 83 -28.30 -5.04 1.45
N ASN A 84 -27.56 -4.65 0.42
CA ASN A 84 -28.12 -4.28 -0.89
C ASN A 84 -28.82 -5.46 -1.56
N ILE A 85 -28.23 -6.66 -1.54
CA ILE A 85 -28.83 -7.87 -2.08
C ILE A 85 -30.09 -8.25 -1.29
N LEU A 86 -30.03 -8.27 0.04
CA LEU A 86 -31.18 -8.63 0.88
C LEU A 86 -32.36 -7.66 0.71
N ASN A 87 -32.10 -6.39 0.43
CA ASN A 87 -33.16 -5.42 0.10
C ASN A 87 -33.88 -5.75 -1.21
N SER A 88 -33.21 -6.39 -2.17
CA SER A 88 -33.78 -6.71 -3.49
C SER A 88 -34.39 -8.10 -3.59
N VAL A 89 -33.84 -9.10 -2.87
CA VAL A 89 -34.26 -10.51 -3.02
C VAL A 89 -34.76 -11.14 -1.71
N GLY A 90 -34.57 -10.49 -0.57
CA GLY A 90 -34.85 -11.04 0.75
C GLY A 90 -36.10 -10.43 1.40
N ASN A 91 -36.68 -11.21 2.32
CA ASN A 91 -37.76 -10.76 3.21
C ASN A 91 -37.21 -10.56 4.64
N THR A 92 -35.97 -10.13 4.77
CA THR A 92 -35.31 -9.96 6.06
C THR A 92 -35.25 -8.49 6.41
N ASP A 93 -35.58 -8.16 7.65
CA ASP A 93 -35.36 -6.80 8.17
C ASP A 93 -33.86 -6.54 8.28
N ILE A 94 -33.32 -5.93 7.23
CA ILE A 94 -31.89 -5.63 7.06
C ILE A 94 -31.33 -4.75 8.20
N ASN A 95 -32.19 -3.98 8.87
CA ASN A 95 -31.77 -3.15 10.00
C ASN A 95 -31.32 -3.99 11.22
N LYS A 96 -31.68 -5.27 11.24
CA LYS A 96 -31.19 -6.22 12.26
C LYS A 96 -29.78 -6.75 11.98
N VAL A 97 -29.29 -6.62 10.75
CA VAL A 97 -27.91 -7.02 10.38
C VAL A 97 -26.97 -5.88 10.72
N LYS A 98 -26.30 -5.98 11.85
CA LYS A 98 -25.35 -4.94 12.32
C LYS A 98 -23.91 -5.41 12.15
N ILE A 99 -23.04 -4.50 11.74
CA ILE A 99 -21.61 -4.68 11.84
C ILE A 99 -21.21 -4.36 13.28
N LEU A 100 -20.60 -5.32 13.94
CA LEU A 100 -20.02 -5.13 15.27
C LEU A 100 -18.53 -4.86 15.08
N TRP A 101 -18.09 -3.65 15.33
CA TRP A 101 -16.70 -3.23 15.16
C TRP A 101 -15.72 -4.14 15.91
N GLU A 102 -16.06 -4.53 17.11
CA GLU A 102 -15.26 -5.45 17.91
C GLU A 102 -14.99 -6.77 17.19
N ASN A 103 -16.00 -7.34 16.52
CA ASN A 103 -15.88 -8.56 15.74
C ASN A 103 -15.04 -8.36 14.45
N VAL A 104 -15.15 -7.18 13.84
CA VAL A 104 -14.30 -6.81 12.68
C VAL A 104 -12.83 -6.72 13.10
N ILE A 105 -12.55 -6.14 14.26
CA ILE A 105 -11.19 -6.06 14.81
C ILE A 105 -10.68 -7.45 15.21
N ASP A 106 -11.51 -8.33 15.79
CA ASP A 106 -11.14 -9.72 16.09
C ASP A 106 -10.83 -10.51 14.81
N HIS A 107 -11.65 -10.33 13.76
CA HIS A 107 -11.38 -10.92 12.45
C HIS A 107 -10.04 -10.46 11.89
N LYS A 108 -9.77 -9.15 11.91
CA LYS A 108 -8.50 -8.57 11.49
C LYS A 108 -7.31 -9.15 12.27
N ASP A 109 -7.41 -9.22 13.60
CA ASP A 109 -6.35 -9.79 14.44
C ASP A 109 -6.10 -11.28 14.11
N ASN A 110 -7.16 -12.02 13.81
CA ASN A 110 -7.06 -13.41 13.42
C ASN A 110 -6.35 -13.61 12.06
N VAL A 111 -6.67 -12.77 11.07
CA VAL A 111 -6.00 -12.77 9.77
C VAL A 111 -4.50 -12.47 9.93
N GLN A 112 -4.15 -11.45 10.72
CA GLN A 112 -2.75 -11.12 11.00
C GLN A 112 -2.04 -12.29 11.70
N TYR A 113 -2.66 -12.88 12.72
CA TYR A 113 -2.11 -14.02 13.46
C TYR A 113 -1.80 -15.22 12.55
N MET A 114 -2.75 -15.58 11.68
CA MET A 114 -2.55 -16.68 10.73
C MET A 114 -1.38 -16.39 9.78
N ARG A 115 -1.24 -15.16 9.30
CA ARG A 115 -0.11 -14.74 8.44
C ARG A 115 1.21 -14.80 9.18
N TYR A 116 1.28 -14.41 10.44
CA TYR A 116 2.49 -14.53 11.24
C TYR A 116 2.94 -15.98 11.39
N LEU A 117 2.00 -16.90 11.70
CA LEU A 117 2.32 -18.31 11.79
C LEU A 117 2.77 -18.90 10.45
N GLN A 118 2.18 -18.46 9.35
CA GLN A 118 2.60 -18.86 8.00
C GLN A 118 4.04 -18.41 7.72
N HIS A 119 4.38 -17.16 8.02
CA HIS A 119 5.72 -16.62 7.79
C HIS A 119 6.80 -17.32 8.63
N ILE A 120 6.49 -17.70 9.88
CA ILE A 120 7.43 -18.50 10.70
C ILE A 120 7.73 -19.85 10.01
N ARG A 121 6.71 -20.51 9.42
CA ARG A 121 6.91 -21.77 8.67
C ARG A 121 7.74 -21.51 7.40
N GLU A 122 7.40 -20.48 6.63
CA GLU A 122 8.12 -20.12 5.39
C GLU A 122 9.62 -19.86 5.66
N ILE A 123 9.97 -19.16 6.74
CA ILE A 123 11.38 -18.96 7.13
C ILE A 123 12.05 -20.32 7.37
N LYS A 124 11.40 -21.23 8.10
CA LYS A 124 11.97 -22.55 8.44
C LYS A 124 12.12 -23.49 7.24
N GLU A 125 11.33 -23.29 6.19
CA GLU A 125 11.42 -24.03 4.92
C GLU A 125 12.66 -23.60 4.09
N HIS A 126 13.24 -22.43 4.39
CA HIS A 126 14.41 -21.89 3.72
C HIS A 126 15.69 -22.05 4.56
N GLU A 127 16.27 -23.26 4.63
CA GLU A 127 17.42 -23.61 5.49
C GLU A 127 18.65 -22.69 5.30
N ASN A 128 18.83 -22.15 4.09
CA ASN A 128 19.91 -21.22 3.76
C ASN A 128 19.63 -19.77 4.20
N VAL A 129 18.45 -19.49 4.74
CA VAL A 129 18.12 -18.18 5.33
C VAL A 129 18.34 -18.24 6.84
N ASP A 130 19.24 -17.40 7.31
CA ASP A 130 19.43 -17.11 8.72
C ASP A 130 18.61 -15.87 9.07
N PHE A 131 17.44 -16.06 9.70
CA PHE A 131 16.56 -14.96 10.07
C PHE A 131 16.87 -14.51 11.50
N VAL A 132 17.13 -13.22 11.67
CA VAL A 132 17.52 -12.64 12.96
C VAL A 132 16.65 -11.45 13.31
N LYS A 133 16.06 -11.47 14.50
CA LYS A 133 15.40 -10.32 15.11
C LYS A 133 16.42 -9.36 15.68
N GLY A 134 16.67 -8.27 14.98
CA GLY A 134 17.69 -7.31 15.39
C GLY A 134 17.67 -6.03 14.58
N VAL A 135 18.54 -5.11 14.96
CA VAL A 135 18.78 -3.86 14.23
C VAL A 135 20.10 -3.96 13.49
N ALA A 136 20.09 -3.62 12.20
CA ALA A 136 21.27 -3.58 11.36
C ALA A 136 21.81 -2.16 11.22
N ARG A 137 23.13 -2.01 11.32
CA ARG A 137 23.87 -0.78 10.99
C ARG A 137 24.93 -1.09 9.96
N VAL A 138 24.87 -0.43 8.84
CA VAL A 138 25.84 -0.62 7.77
C VAL A 138 27.14 0.10 8.11
N VAL A 139 28.25 -0.65 8.08
CA VAL A 139 29.62 -0.13 8.30
C VAL A 139 30.22 0.31 6.98
N ASP A 140 30.16 -0.56 5.98
CA ASP A 140 30.56 -0.31 4.59
C ASP A 140 29.75 -1.21 3.62
N ASN A 141 30.16 -1.28 2.37
CA ASN A 141 29.44 -2.06 1.35
C ASN A 141 29.55 -3.59 1.52
N HIS A 142 30.26 -4.09 2.53
CA HIS A 142 30.38 -5.51 2.84
C HIS A 142 30.04 -5.84 4.30
N ARG A 143 30.25 -4.89 5.22
CA ARG A 143 30.14 -5.13 6.66
C ARG A 143 28.92 -4.49 7.26
N VAL A 144 28.23 -5.27 8.08
CA VAL A 144 27.02 -4.85 8.80
C VAL A 144 27.16 -5.26 10.26
N VAL A 145 26.90 -4.35 11.17
CA VAL A 145 26.75 -4.66 12.59
C VAL A 145 25.30 -4.96 12.87
N VAL A 146 25.03 -6.10 13.48
CA VAL A 146 23.70 -6.53 13.93
C VAL A 146 23.67 -6.54 15.44
N GLU A 147 22.64 -5.92 16.02
CA GLU A 147 22.43 -5.86 17.47
C GLU A 147 21.05 -6.42 17.83
N ALA A 148 20.99 -7.19 18.92
CA ALA A 148 19.72 -7.58 19.51
C ALA A 148 18.90 -6.36 19.92
N ILE A 149 17.56 -6.47 19.85
CA ILE A 149 16.65 -5.39 20.25
C ILE A 149 16.81 -5.00 21.72
N ASP A 150 17.11 -5.96 22.57
CA ASP A 150 17.35 -5.77 24.02
C ASP A 150 18.80 -5.45 24.37
N GLY A 151 19.70 -5.42 23.38
CA GLY A 151 21.12 -5.17 23.57
C GLY A 151 21.91 -6.35 24.12
N SER A 152 21.34 -7.56 24.22
CA SER A 152 21.97 -8.74 24.82
C SER A 152 23.17 -9.24 24.03
N TRP A 153 23.24 -9.01 22.74
CA TRP A 153 24.36 -9.36 21.88
C TRP A 153 24.54 -8.36 20.73
N ARG A 154 25.76 -8.31 20.24
CA ARG A 154 26.17 -7.54 19.07
C ARG A 154 27.15 -8.36 18.24
N ARG A 155 26.97 -8.39 16.92
CA ARG A 155 27.86 -9.12 15.99
C ARG A 155 28.12 -8.25 14.75
N GLU A 156 29.36 -8.31 14.26
CA GLU A 156 29.71 -7.83 12.93
C GLU A 156 29.69 -9.02 11.98
N VAL A 157 29.07 -8.84 10.82
CA VAL A 157 28.95 -9.84 9.76
C VAL A 157 29.36 -9.24 8.42
N GLU A 158 29.85 -10.11 7.53
CA GLU A 158 30.22 -9.74 6.16
C GLU A 158 29.27 -10.34 5.16
N GLY A 159 28.91 -9.55 4.13
CA GLY A 159 28.14 -9.98 2.96
C GLY A 159 28.88 -9.67 1.67
N LYS A 160 28.87 -10.60 0.71
CA LYS A 160 29.35 -10.27 -0.63
C LYS A 160 28.47 -9.23 -1.31
N TYR A 161 27.16 -9.30 -1.05
CA TYR A 161 26.14 -8.36 -1.50
C TYR A 161 25.31 -7.87 -0.32
N LEU A 162 24.78 -6.65 -0.44
CA LEU A 162 23.77 -6.11 0.46
C LEU A 162 22.48 -5.86 -0.30
N LEU A 163 21.33 -6.24 0.26
CA LEU A 163 20.00 -5.84 -0.18
C LEU A 163 19.35 -4.96 0.91
N VAL A 164 19.26 -3.67 0.65
CA VAL A 164 18.67 -2.69 1.55
C VAL A 164 17.17 -2.62 1.33
N ALA A 165 16.38 -3.01 2.34
CA ALA A 165 14.92 -3.06 2.29
C ALA A 165 14.29 -2.52 3.58
N THR A 166 14.86 -1.43 4.10
CA THR A 166 14.52 -0.84 5.40
C THR A 166 13.11 -0.18 5.45
N GLY A 167 12.44 -0.06 4.30
CA GLY A 167 11.05 0.36 4.23
C GLY A 167 10.83 1.86 4.44
N SER A 168 9.75 2.21 5.14
CA SER A 168 9.32 3.60 5.37
C SER A 168 8.72 3.79 6.76
N THR A 169 8.63 5.06 7.18
CA THR A 169 7.95 5.48 8.41
C THR A 169 6.83 6.47 8.12
N ALA A 170 5.80 6.50 8.96
CA ALA A 170 4.74 7.51 8.88
C ALA A 170 5.31 8.91 9.14
N ILE A 171 4.85 9.89 8.37
CA ILE A 171 5.18 11.29 8.59
C ILE A 171 4.29 11.84 9.70
N ARG A 172 4.90 12.55 10.65
CA ARG A 172 4.22 13.36 11.66
C ARG A 172 4.51 14.83 11.36
N ILE A 173 3.46 15.64 11.21
CA ILE A 173 3.65 17.09 10.99
C ILE A 173 4.12 17.76 12.29
N PRO A 174 5.09 18.68 12.20
CA PRO A 174 5.66 19.35 13.38
C PRO A 174 4.78 20.55 13.82
N VAL A 175 3.57 20.28 14.30
CA VAL A 175 2.66 21.28 14.83
C VAL A 175 2.41 21.06 16.32
N PRO A 176 2.07 22.09 17.10
CA PRO A 176 1.69 21.93 18.50
C PRO A 176 0.55 20.90 18.65
N GLY A 177 0.67 19.97 19.59
CA GLY A 177 -0.33 18.94 19.87
C GLY A 177 -0.37 17.78 18.86
N ALA A 178 0.63 17.64 17.96
CA ALA A 178 0.68 16.54 17.00
C ALA A 178 0.67 15.14 17.64
N GLU A 179 1.10 15.04 18.89
CA GLU A 179 1.08 13.81 19.71
C GLU A 179 -0.35 13.36 20.10
N LEU A 180 -1.34 14.24 20.02
CA LEU A 180 -2.76 13.93 20.27
C LEU A 180 -3.38 13.13 19.10
N ALA A 181 -2.79 13.22 17.91
CA ALA A 181 -3.24 12.44 16.75
C ALA A 181 -2.62 11.04 16.75
N ILE A 182 -3.39 10.06 16.34
CA ILE A 182 -2.92 8.70 16.09
C ILE A 182 -2.61 8.50 14.60
N GLY A 183 -1.77 7.51 14.29
CA GLY A 183 -1.58 7.05 12.92
C GLY A 183 -2.51 5.89 12.56
N SER A 184 -2.55 5.54 11.28
CA SER A 184 -3.24 4.33 10.83
C SER A 184 -2.66 3.06 11.47
N GLU A 185 -1.38 3.08 11.78
CA GLU A 185 -0.66 2.01 12.46
C GLU A 185 -1.20 1.74 13.89
N GLU A 186 -1.67 2.77 14.57
CA GLU A 186 -2.27 2.62 15.90
C GLU A 186 -3.72 2.15 15.81
N LEU A 187 -4.45 2.56 14.77
CA LEU A 187 -5.83 2.15 14.54
C LEU A 187 -5.93 0.68 14.10
N PHE A 188 -5.07 0.25 13.18
CA PHE A 188 -5.13 -1.06 12.54
C PHE A 188 -4.08 -2.05 13.05
N GLY A 189 -3.14 -1.65 13.90
CA GLY A 189 -2.11 -2.54 14.44
C GLY A 189 -2.69 -3.78 15.12
N TYR A 190 -1.88 -4.84 15.23
CA TYR A 190 -2.26 -6.08 15.88
C TYR A 190 -2.65 -5.84 17.34
N LYS A 191 -3.83 -6.36 17.76
CA LYS A 191 -4.43 -6.14 19.09
C LYS A 191 -4.54 -4.66 19.46
N THR A 192 -4.96 -3.84 18.49
CA THR A 192 -5.21 -2.40 18.75
C THR A 192 -6.13 -2.18 19.96
N LYS A 193 -5.87 -1.09 20.69
CA LYS A 193 -6.74 -0.64 21.79
C LYS A 193 -8.08 -0.03 21.30
N TYR A 194 -8.17 0.30 20.01
CA TYR A 194 -9.36 0.92 19.40
C TYR A 194 -10.45 -0.12 19.11
N ARG A 195 -11.00 -0.69 20.20
CA ARG A 195 -12.04 -1.74 20.16
C ARG A 195 -13.47 -1.17 20.03
N LYS A 196 -13.62 0.15 20.13
CA LYS A 196 -14.88 0.85 19.91
C LYS A 196 -14.75 1.78 18.72
N VAL A 197 -15.82 1.91 17.95
CA VAL A 197 -15.91 2.90 16.88
C VAL A 197 -15.91 4.29 17.50
N PRO A 198 -15.06 5.22 17.06
CA PRO A 198 -15.14 6.61 17.49
C PRO A 198 -16.47 7.25 17.06
N ASP A 199 -16.99 8.19 17.85
CA ASP A 199 -18.24 8.88 17.51
C ASP A 199 -18.07 9.79 16.28
N ASN A 200 -16.95 10.50 16.22
CA ASN A 200 -16.56 11.36 15.10
C ASN A 200 -15.03 11.42 14.97
N VAL A 201 -14.55 11.53 13.75
CA VAL A 201 -13.11 11.46 13.43
C VAL A 201 -12.70 12.62 12.53
N VAL A 202 -11.58 13.24 12.87
CA VAL A 202 -10.88 14.16 11.97
C VAL A 202 -9.68 13.43 11.36
N VAL A 203 -9.64 13.35 10.03
CA VAL A 203 -8.51 12.76 9.28
C VAL A 203 -7.66 13.90 8.70
N ILE A 204 -6.41 13.97 9.10
CA ILE A 204 -5.44 14.93 8.57
C ILE A 204 -4.71 14.28 7.40
N GLY A 205 -4.94 14.80 6.19
CA GLY A 205 -4.41 14.28 4.93
C GLY A 205 -5.44 13.55 4.09
N GLY A 206 -5.60 14.00 2.84
CA GLY A 206 -6.52 13.45 1.84
C GLY A 206 -5.83 12.54 0.82
N GLY A 207 -4.68 11.92 1.18
CA GLY A 207 -4.05 10.86 0.39
C GLY A 207 -4.81 9.53 0.48
N TYR A 208 -4.31 8.48 -0.19
CA TYR A 208 -5.00 7.18 -0.25
C TYR A 208 -5.28 6.59 1.14
N ILE A 209 -4.36 6.68 2.12
CA ILE A 209 -4.59 6.19 3.49
C ILE A 209 -5.76 6.94 4.16
N GLY A 210 -5.75 8.28 4.09
CA GLY A 210 -6.80 9.08 4.71
C GLY A 210 -8.17 8.86 4.07
N VAL A 211 -8.22 8.73 2.76
CA VAL A 211 -9.45 8.49 1.98
C VAL A 211 -10.00 7.07 2.25
N GLU A 212 -9.15 6.04 2.32
CA GLU A 212 -9.56 4.68 2.70
C GLU A 212 -10.13 4.62 4.13
N VAL A 213 -9.46 5.26 5.08
CA VAL A 213 -9.93 5.35 6.47
C VAL A 213 -11.28 6.07 6.54
N ALA A 214 -11.42 7.19 5.83
CA ALA A 214 -12.68 7.94 5.78
C ALA A 214 -13.81 7.12 5.15
N SER A 215 -13.53 6.39 4.06
CA SER A 215 -14.49 5.50 3.41
C SER A 215 -14.96 4.39 4.36
N ALA A 216 -14.03 3.70 5.02
CA ALA A 216 -14.36 2.62 5.94
C ALA A 216 -15.18 3.10 7.15
N LEU A 217 -14.77 4.19 7.80
CA LEU A 217 -15.44 4.70 8.99
C LEU A 217 -16.81 5.31 8.67
N SER A 218 -16.95 6.04 7.56
CA SER A 218 -18.24 6.60 7.15
C SER A 218 -19.26 5.51 6.81
N SER A 219 -18.83 4.36 6.27
CA SER A 219 -19.70 3.20 6.04
C SER A 219 -20.23 2.58 7.33
N LEU A 220 -19.59 2.85 8.46
CA LEU A 220 -20.08 2.46 9.80
C LEU A 220 -20.96 3.56 10.46
N GLY A 221 -21.22 4.66 9.75
CA GLY A 221 -22.00 5.77 10.24
C GLY A 221 -21.20 6.76 11.11
N VAL A 222 -19.87 6.66 11.14
CA VAL A 222 -19.01 7.63 11.83
C VAL A 222 -19.01 8.94 11.06
N LYS A 223 -19.18 10.06 11.76
CA LYS A 223 -19.00 11.38 11.17
C LYS A 223 -17.50 11.64 10.92
N VAL A 224 -17.11 11.83 9.68
CA VAL A 224 -15.70 12.02 9.31
C VAL A 224 -15.50 13.38 8.65
N THR A 225 -14.45 14.09 9.05
CA THR A 225 -13.96 15.30 8.36
C THR A 225 -12.52 15.07 7.91
N ILE A 226 -12.25 15.22 6.60
CA ILE A 226 -10.89 15.21 6.03
C ILE A 226 -10.39 16.65 5.97
N VAL A 227 -9.19 16.90 6.50
CA VAL A 227 -8.48 18.19 6.40
C VAL A 227 -7.27 18.00 5.49
N GLU A 228 -7.32 18.60 4.28
CA GLU A 228 -6.29 18.45 3.26
C GLU A 228 -5.69 19.82 2.88
N MET A 229 -4.37 19.91 2.89
CA MET A 229 -3.66 21.14 2.56
C MET A 229 -3.66 21.48 1.06
N LEU A 230 -3.79 20.46 0.21
CA LEU A 230 -3.80 20.59 -1.24
C LEU A 230 -5.20 21.00 -1.75
N PRO A 231 -5.32 21.48 -3.00
CA PRO A 231 -6.63 21.88 -3.58
C PRO A 231 -7.61 20.74 -3.76
N ARG A 232 -7.16 19.47 -3.75
CA ARG A 232 -7.98 18.27 -3.89
C ARG A 232 -7.42 17.10 -3.11
N ILE A 233 -8.26 16.17 -2.73
CA ILE A 233 -7.83 14.86 -2.23
C ILE A 233 -7.16 14.06 -3.36
N LEU A 234 -6.42 12.99 -3.00
CA LEU A 234 -5.80 12.05 -3.95
C LEU A 234 -4.97 12.75 -5.03
N SER A 235 -4.13 13.72 -4.62
CA SER A 235 -3.24 14.41 -5.55
C SER A 235 -2.38 13.41 -6.32
N GLY A 236 -2.29 13.58 -7.66
CA GLY A 236 -1.57 12.66 -8.55
C GLY A 236 -2.43 11.51 -9.13
N TRP A 237 -3.69 11.36 -8.69
CA TRP A 237 -4.64 10.42 -9.28
C TRP A 237 -5.41 11.02 -10.46
N ASP A 238 -5.93 10.15 -11.33
CA ASP A 238 -6.80 10.53 -12.44
C ASP A 238 -7.99 11.35 -11.93
N GLN A 239 -8.31 12.45 -12.62
CA GLN A 239 -9.33 13.41 -12.16
C GLN A 239 -10.73 12.77 -12.09
N ASP A 240 -11.05 11.84 -13.02
CA ASP A 240 -12.35 11.17 -13.02
C ASP A 240 -12.52 10.31 -11.77
N ILE A 241 -11.44 9.58 -11.34
CA ILE A 241 -11.43 8.83 -10.08
C ILE A 241 -11.64 9.77 -8.88
N VAL A 242 -10.87 10.86 -8.82
CA VAL A 242 -10.95 11.80 -7.69
C VAL A 242 -12.36 12.35 -7.54
N SER A 243 -12.98 12.75 -8.64
CA SER A 243 -14.34 13.29 -8.64
C SER A 243 -15.37 12.28 -8.13
N GLN A 244 -15.30 11.03 -8.59
CA GLN A 244 -16.21 9.96 -8.18
C GLN A 244 -16.03 9.60 -6.69
N ILE A 245 -14.78 9.47 -6.22
CA ILE A 245 -14.51 9.17 -4.81
C ILE A 245 -14.97 10.32 -3.91
N GLU A 246 -14.72 11.57 -4.31
CA GLU A 246 -15.14 12.74 -3.54
C GLU A 246 -16.67 12.82 -3.44
N GLU A 247 -17.38 12.62 -4.53
CA GLU A 247 -18.84 12.56 -4.57
C GLU A 247 -19.37 11.45 -3.66
N ARG A 248 -18.78 10.26 -3.75
CA ARG A 248 -19.17 9.11 -2.91
C ARG A 248 -18.94 9.36 -1.42
N LEU A 249 -17.80 9.91 -1.04
CA LEU A 249 -17.51 10.27 0.34
C LEU A 249 -18.49 11.32 0.88
N ARG A 250 -18.76 12.37 0.10
CA ARG A 250 -19.74 13.41 0.47
C ARG A 250 -21.16 12.84 0.60
N SER A 251 -21.56 11.92 -0.27
CA SER A 251 -22.87 11.25 -0.16
C SER A 251 -23.01 10.40 1.11
N LYS A 252 -21.90 9.91 1.67
CA LYS A 252 -21.83 9.23 2.97
C LYS A 252 -21.69 10.21 4.15
N GLY A 253 -21.75 11.52 3.92
CA GLY A 253 -21.68 12.56 4.94
C GLY A 253 -20.26 12.92 5.38
N VAL A 254 -19.23 12.54 4.61
CA VAL A 254 -17.85 12.98 4.87
C VAL A 254 -17.69 14.45 4.46
N GLU A 255 -17.24 15.27 5.40
CA GLU A 255 -16.81 16.64 5.12
C GLU A 255 -15.38 16.64 4.60
N ILE A 256 -15.12 17.37 3.50
CA ILE A 256 -13.78 17.46 2.90
C ILE A 256 -13.38 18.93 2.84
N LEU A 257 -12.37 19.29 3.64
CA LEU A 257 -11.80 20.63 3.77
C LEU A 257 -10.46 20.67 3.03
N THR A 258 -10.48 21.06 1.77
CA THR A 258 -9.27 21.26 0.95
C THR A 258 -8.68 22.65 1.17
N ASN A 259 -7.44 22.91 0.66
CA ASN A 259 -6.68 24.14 0.88
C ASN A 259 -6.56 24.53 2.36
N SER A 260 -6.56 23.55 3.27
CA SER A 260 -6.63 23.72 4.71
C SER A 260 -5.39 23.10 5.36
N ARG A 261 -4.41 23.91 5.71
CA ARG A 261 -3.15 23.49 6.34
C ARG A 261 -3.34 23.43 7.85
N VAL A 262 -3.20 22.27 8.45
CA VAL A 262 -3.25 22.11 9.92
C VAL A 262 -2.11 22.90 10.57
N VAL A 263 -2.42 23.65 11.60
CA VAL A 263 -1.48 24.51 12.35
C VAL A 263 -1.36 24.14 13.81
N GLY A 264 -2.29 23.33 14.34
CA GLY A 264 -2.25 22.86 15.73
C GLY A 264 -3.36 21.86 16.02
N ILE A 265 -3.17 21.10 17.09
CA ILE A 265 -4.17 20.17 17.66
C ILE A 265 -4.20 20.44 19.16
N LYS A 266 -5.39 20.55 19.74
CA LYS A 266 -5.55 20.74 21.18
C LYS A 266 -6.69 19.89 21.70
N GLU A 267 -6.72 19.66 23.00
CA GLU A 267 -7.83 18.99 23.67
C GLU A 267 -8.70 20.04 24.38
N GLU A 268 -9.98 20.09 24.04
CA GLU A 268 -10.97 20.97 24.63
C GLU A 268 -12.26 20.20 24.92
N ALA A 269 -12.75 20.27 26.16
CA ALA A 269 -14.00 19.65 26.58
C ALA A 269 -14.10 18.14 26.21
N GLY A 270 -12.99 17.42 26.29
CA GLY A 270 -12.92 15.98 25.95
C GLY A 270 -12.94 15.68 24.46
N GLN A 271 -12.81 16.69 23.61
CA GLN A 271 -12.67 16.55 22.15
C GLN A 271 -11.28 17.01 21.73
N LYS A 272 -10.76 16.40 20.67
CA LYS A 272 -9.55 16.84 19.99
C LYS A 272 -9.92 17.84 18.90
N VAL A 273 -9.45 19.07 19.00
CA VAL A 273 -9.74 20.16 18.07
C VAL A 273 -8.55 20.37 17.17
N VAL A 274 -8.75 20.18 15.87
CA VAL A 274 -7.77 20.43 14.81
C VAL A 274 -7.96 21.85 14.30
N GLU A 275 -6.94 22.69 14.46
CA GLU A 275 -6.92 24.06 13.97
C GLU A 275 -6.22 24.09 12.60
N TYR A 276 -6.79 24.81 11.65
CA TYR A 276 -6.25 24.93 10.31
C TYR A 276 -6.32 26.36 9.79
N GLU A 277 -5.44 26.66 8.84
CA GLU A 277 -5.38 27.92 8.09
C GLU A 277 -5.55 27.63 6.60
N ARG A 278 -6.47 28.35 5.97
CA ARG A 278 -6.71 28.24 4.53
C ARG A 278 -5.74 29.10 3.74
N LYS A 279 -5.68 28.84 2.44
CA LYS A 279 -4.78 29.55 1.52
C LYS A 279 -5.06 31.06 1.43
N ASP A 280 -6.28 31.48 1.72
CA ASP A 280 -6.72 32.89 1.79
C ASP A 280 -6.42 33.56 3.13
N GLY A 281 -5.77 32.85 4.07
CA GLY A 281 -5.42 33.33 5.40
C GLY A 281 -6.54 33.18 6.43
N SER A 282 -7.73 32.72 6.04
CA SER A 282 -8.81 32.44 6.99
C SER A 282 -8.47 31.23 7.88
N LYS A 283 -8.85 31.30 9.15
CA LYS A 283 -8.63 30.24 10.14
C LYS A 283 -9.94 29.53 10.46
N GLY A 284 -9.83 28.24 10.71
CA GLY A 284 -10.96 27.42 11.15
C GLY A 284 -10.52 26.31 12.08
N SER A 285 -11.49 25.64 12.64
CA SER A 285 -11.24 24.46 13.47
C SER A 285 -12.33 23.41 13.27
N VAL A 286 -11.98 22.16 13.51
CA VAL A 286 -12.90 21.03 13.51
C VAL A 286 -12.58 20.12 14.69
N ALA A 287 -13.62 19.63 15.37
CA ALA A 287 -13.49 18.78 16.54
C ALA A 287 -13.84 17.32 16.24
N GLY A 288 -13.10 16.39 16.83
CA GLY A 288 -13.34 14.96 16.77
C GLY A 288 -13.08 14.27 18.10
N SER A 289 -13.76 13.16 18.35
CA SER A 289 -13.41 12.28 19.46
C SER A 289 -12.06 11.60 19.24
N GLU A 290 -11.64 11.47 17.95
CA GLU A 290 -10.33 11.00 17.58
C GLU A 290 -9.78 11.79 16.37
N VAL A 291 -8.45 11.92 16.30
CA VAL A 291 -7.73 12.54 15.17
C VAL A 291 -6.75 11.53 14.59
N ILE A 292 -6.85 11.30 13.29
CA ILE A 292 -5.97 10.37 12.57
C ILE A 292 -5.06 11.16 11.63
N MET A 293 -3.75 10.99 11.78
CA MET A 293 -2.76 11.62 10.92
C MET A 293 -2.37 10.69 9.79
N ALA A 294 -2.71 11.06 8.56
CA ALA A 294 -2.51 10.30 7.34
C ALA A 294 -1.83 11.13 6.24
N VAL A 295 -0.77 11.88 6.61
CA VAL A 295 -0.07 12.86 5.76
C VAL A 295 1.04 12.25 4.91
N GLY A 296 1.10 10.93 4.82
CA GLY A 296 2.06 10.20 3.99
C GLY A 296 3.12 9.46 4.77
N ARG A 297 4.05 8.88 4.02
CA ARG A 297 5.18 8.10 4.53
C ARG A 297 6.49 8.62 3.93
N LYS A 298 7.60 8.41 4.61
CA LYS A 298 8.94 8.72 4.11
C LYS A 298 9.84 7.48 4.18
N PRO A 299 10.76 7.30 3.21
CA PRO A 299 11.76 6.24 3.26
C PRO A 299 12.54 6.22 4.58
N TYR A 300 12.84 5.03 5.08
CA TYR A 300 13.69 4.86 6.25
C TYR A 300 15.12 4.62 5.81
N VAL A 301 15.96 5.65 5.94
CA VAL A 301 17.35 5.67 5.46
C VAL A 301 18.39 5.75 6.58
N GLU A 302 17.95 5.71 7.84
CA GLU A 302 18.87 5.77 8.99
C GLU A 302 19.83 4.58 8.99
N GLY A 303 21.11 4.85 9.28
CA GLY A 303 22.15 3.83 9.30
C GLY A 303 22.71 3.45 7.92
N LEU A 304 22.36 4.16 6.85
CA LEU A 304 22.88 3.96 5.49
C LEU A 304 23.90 5.01 5.05
N ASP A 305 24.24 5.97 5.92
CA ASP A 305 25.06 7.13 5.59
C ASP A 305 26.43 6.77 5.03
N THR A 306 27.04 5.69 5.55
CA THR A 306 28.37 5.20 5.15
C THR A 306 28.45 4.75 3.70
N LEU A 307 27.33 4.35 3.09
CA LEU A 307 27.28 3.88 1.71
C LEU A 307 27.22 5.04 0.70
N GLY A 308 26.83 6.23 1.12
CA GLY A 308 26.64 7.38 0.24
C GLY A 308 25.60 7.19 -0.85
N ILE A 309 24.65 6.26 -0.70
CA ILE A 309 23.61 5.89 -1.70
C ILE A 309 22.30 6.67 -1.51
N VAL A 310 22.19 7.44 -0.45
CA VAL A 310 21.00 8.26 -0.16
C VAL A 310 21.08 9.57 -0.89
N ASP A 311 20.04 9.90 -1.66
CA ASP A 311 19.81 11.22 -2.25
C ASP A 311 18.38 11.67 -1.96
N LYS A 312 18.20 12.95 -1.63
CA LYS A 312 16.88 13.56 -1.34
C LYS A 312 16.00 12.74 -0.40
N GLY A 313 16.61 12.01 0.55
CA GLY A 313 15.91 11.23 1.58
C GLY A 313 15.43 9.84 1.14
N HIS A 314 15.92 9.30 0.05
CA HIS A 314 15.66 7.92 -0.39
C HIS A 314 16.94 7.30 -0.99
N VAL A 315 16.94 5.97 -1.15
CA VAL A 315 18.03 5.26 -1.82
C VAL A 315 17.81 5.27 -3.32
N GLU A 316 18.79 5.81 -4.07
CA GLU A 316 18.75 5.81 -5.53
C GLU A 316 19.13 4.44 -6.11
N VAL A 317 18.31 3.94 -7.03
CA VAL A 317 18.54 2.71 -7.80
C VAL A 317 18.20 2.92 -9.27
N ASP A 318 18.89 2.14 -10.12
CA ASP A 318 18.50 1.96 -11.52
C ASP A 318 17.31 0.98 -11.68
N SER A 319 16.87 0.70 -12.90
CA SER A 319 15.76 -0.22 -13.16
C SER A 319 16.06 -1.68 -12.78
N SER A 320 17.34 -2.02 -12.58
CA SER A 320 17.78 -3.34 -12.11
C SER A 320 17.85 -3.46 -10.59
N MET A 321 17.40 -2.45 -9.85
CA MET A 321 17.46 -2.30 -8.40
C MET A 321 18.86 -2.14 -7.83
N ARG A 322 19.87 -1.86 -8.65
CA ARG A 322 21.23 -1.64 -8.23
C ARG A 322 21.47 -0.18 -7.89
N THR A 323 22.17 0.07 -6.78
CA THR A 323 22.64 1.41 -6.42
C THR A 323 23.92 1.76 -7.20
N LYS A 324 24.44 2.96 -7.01
CA LYS A 324 25.77 3.34 -7.54
C LYS A 324 26.93 2.55 -6.95
N VAL A 325 26.73 1.79 -5.85
CA VAL A 325 27.69 0.87 -5.27
C VAL A 325 27.41 -0.53 -5.82
N PRO A 326 28.32 -1.15 -6.60
CA PRO A 326 28.00 -2.28 -7.49
C PRO A 326 27.44 -3.54 -6.80
N ASN A 327 27.78 -3.78 -5.53
CA ASN A 327 27.32 -4.93 -4.75
C ASN A 327 26.19 -4.58 -3.77
N VAL A 328 25.64 -3.36 -3.84
CA VAL A 328 24.53 -2.91 -3.01
C VAL A 328 23.29 -2.67 -3.86
N TYR A 329 22.24 -3.40 -3.53
CA TYR A 329 20.90 -3.30 -4.12
C TYR A 329 19.93 -2.72 -3.09
N ALA A 330 18.82 -2.14 -3.56
CA ALA A 330 17.76 -1.71 -2.68
C ALA A 330 16.37 -1.96 -3.30
N ALA A 331 15.37 -2.22 -2.44
CA ALA A 331 14.01 -2.53 -2.86
C ALA A 331 12.98 -2.09 -1.80
N GLY A 332 11.77 -1.82 -2.25
CA GLY A 332 10.65 -1.39 -1.41
C GLY A 332 10.67 0.11 -1.11
N ASP A 333 9.93 0.50 -0.06
CA ASP A 333 9.66 1.91 0.23
C ASP A 333 10.92 2.77 0.38
N VAL A 334 12.05 2.17 0.73
CA VAL A 334 13.35 2.87 0.90
C VAL A 334 13.83 3.55 -0.37
N ILE A 335 13.42 3.06 -1.56
CA ILE A 335 13.78 3.68 -2.85
C ILE A 335 12.88 4.88 -3.23
N GLY A 336 11.82 5.14 -2.46
CA GLY A 336 10.99 6.35 -2.61
C GLY A 336 10.16 6.47 -3.90
N LYS A 337 10.05 5.40 -4.73
CA LYS A 337 9.28 5.44 -5.98
C LYS A 337 7.81 5.09 -5.75
N TYR A 338 7.46 3.81 -5.77
CA TYR A 338 6.13 3.33 -5.43
C TYR A 338 6.18 2.67 -4.04
N MET A 339 5.61 3.30 -3.03
CA MET A 339 5.54 2.71 -1.68
C MET A 339 4.38 1.72 -1.59
N LEU A 340 4.42 0.70 -2.46
CA LEU A 340 3.39 -0.33 -2.62
C LEU A 340 4.00 -1.72 -2.43
N TYR A 341 3.32 -2.56 -1.65
CA TYR A 341 3.82 -3.89 -1.32
C TYR A 341 4.16 -4.75 -2.54
N HIS A 342 3.28 -4.79 -3.54
CA HIS A 342 3.50 -5.59 -4.76
C HIS A 342 4.65 -5.05 -5.64
N SER A 343 4.91 -3.73 -5.64
CA SER A 343 6.12 -3.15 -6.23
C SER A 343 7.36 -3.65 -5.50
N ALA A 344 7.38 -3.51 -4.16
CA ALA A 344 8.48 -3.94 -3.30
C ALA A 344 8.82 -5.42 -3.51
N VAL A 345 7.82 -6.29 -3.66
CA VAL A 345 8.02 -7.72 -3.96
C VAL A 345 8.75 -7.91 -5.29
N LYS A 346 8.34 -7.23 -6.36
CA LYS A 346 8.98 -7.38 -7.68
C LYS A 346 10.38 -6.77 -7.71
N GLU A 347 10.57 -5.64 -7.08
CA GLU A 347 11.87 -5.02 -6.89
C GLU A 347 12.84 -5.96 -6.17
N SER A 348 12.40 -6.60 -5.09
CA SER A 348 13.17 -7.58 -4.31
C SER A 348 13.58 -8.80 -5.14
N VAL A 349 12.65 -9.37 -5.90
CA VAL A 349 12.90 -10.52 -6.79
C VAL A 349 13.89 -10.15 -7.90
N ILE A 350 13.73 -8.98 -8.54
CA ILE A 350 14.64 -8.49 -9.58
C ILE A 350 16.05 -8.29 -9.02
N ALA A 351 16.17 -7.68 -7.84
CA ALA A 351 17.46 -7.54 -7.16
C ALA A 351 18.12 -8.89 -6.92
N ALA A 352 17.37 -9.86 -6.40
CA ALA A 352 17.86 -11.21 -6.14
C ALA A 352 18.34 -11.91 -7.42
N TRP A 353 17.55 -11.86 -8.50
CA TRP A 353 17.92 -12.47 -9.79
C TRP A 353 19.17 -11.82 -10.38
N ASN A 354 19.30 -10.49 -10.30
CA ASN A 354 20.49 -9.79 -10.76
C ASN A 354 21.75 -10.11 -9.91
N ILE A 355 21.60 -10.28 -8.60
CA ILE A 355 22.66 -10.77 -7.72
C ILE A 355 23.11 -12.17 -8.16
N MET A 356 22.17 -13.11 -8.39
CA MET A 356 22.49 -14.48 -8.82
C MET A 356 23.22 -14.54 -10.16
N HIS A 357 22.91 -13.63 -11.09
CA HIS A 357 23.56 -13.56 -12.40
C HIS A 357 24.87 -12.74 -12.38
N GLY A 358 25.17 -12.04 -11.27
CA GLY A 358 26.35 -11.18 -11.15
C GLY A 358 26.34 -9.95 -12.06
N LYS A 359 25.21 -9.64 -12.70
CA LYS A 359 25.04 -8.51 -13.62
C LYS A 359 23.56 -8.11 -13.76
N PRO A 360 23.25 -6.85 -14.12
CA PRO A 360 21.88 -6.36 -14.30
C PRO A 360 21.30 -6.86 -15.63
N ILE A 361 20.50 -7.91 -15.61
CA ILE A 361 19.78 -8.45 -16.78
C ILE A 361 18.26 -8.31 -16.66
N TYR A 362 17.75 -8.21 -15.46
CA TYR A 362 16.32 -8.03 -15.21
C TYR A 362 16.04 -6.60 -14.78
N GLU A 363 15.00 -6.03 -15.33
CA GLU A 363 14.59 -4.64 -15.06
C GLU A 363 13.11 -4.57 -14.71
N ILE A 364 12.75 -3.65 -13.83
CA ILE A 364 11.36 -3.39 -13.51
C ILE A 364 10.77 -2.36 -14.48
N ASN A 365 9.58 -2.64 -14.99
CA ASN A 365 8.78 -1.64 -15.68
C ASN A 365 7.88 -0.90 -14.69
N PHE A 366 8.34 0.22 -14.17
CA PHE A 366 7.57 1.03 -13.25
C PHE A 366 6.25 1.57 -13.81
N ASN A 367 6.11 1.70 -15.14
CA ASN A 367 4.85 2.11 -15.74
C ASN A 367 3.77 1.02 -15.66
N ALA A 368 4.15 -0.24 -15.41
CA ALA A 368 3.22 -1.35 -15.27
C ALA A 368 2.86 -1.68 -13.81
N ILE A 369 3.20 -0.82 -12.86
CA ILE A 369 2.81 -1.00 -11.45
C ILE A 369 1.39 -0.48 -11.25
N PRO A 370 0.40 -1.34 -10.96
CA PRO A 370 -0.96 -0.90 -10.69
C PRO A 370 -1.06 -0.21 -9.33
N MET A 371 -1.86 0.84 -9.25
CA MET A 371 -2.21 1.51 -8.00
C MET A 371 -3.70 1.31 -7.73
N THR A 372 -4.05 1.03 -6.48
CA THR A 372 -5.45 0.81 -6.07
C THR A 372 -5.76 1.60 -4.80
N ILE A 373 -6.96 2.16 -4.75
CA ILE A 373 -7.57 2.75 -3.56
C ILE A 373 -8.75 1.86 -3.16
N PHE A 374 -8.72 1.35 -1.95
CA PHE A 374 -9.73 0.43 -1.41
C PHE A 374 -10.85 1.21 -0.70
N THR A 375 -11.46 2.14 -1.44
CA THR A 375 -12.72 2.78 -1.05
C THR A 375 -13.90 1.86 -1.39
N GLU A 376 -15.11 2.29 -1.15
CA GLU A 376 -16.33 1.65 -1.62
C GLU A 376 -17.13 2.68 -2.46
N PRO A 377 -17.19 2.49 -3.80
CA PRO A 377 -16.47 1.48 -4.61
C PRO A 377 -14.95 1.68 -4.66
N GLU A 378 -14.22 0.63 -5.11
CA GLU A 378 -12.77 0.68 -5.34
C GLU A 378 -12.41 1.55 -6.54
N ALA A 379 -11.17 2.03 -6.58
CA ALA A 379 -10.59 2.66 -7.76
C ALA A 379 -9.17 2.16 -8.00
N ALA A 380 -8.79 2.06 -9.28
CA ALA A 380 -7.45 1.62 -9.65
C ALA A 380 -6.96 2.30 -10.93
N MET A 381 -5.66 2.44 -11.06
CA MET A 381 -5.03 2.95 -12.27
C MET A 381 -3.67 2.31 -12.51
N VAL A 382 -3.25 2.28 -13.77
CA VAL A 382 -1.92 1.81 -14.18
C VAL A 382 -1.45 2.56 -15.42
N GLY A 383 -0.15 2.69 -15.58
CA GLY A 383 0.44 3.36 -16.74
C GLY A 383 0.32 4.88 -16.69
N LEU A 384 0.22 5.49 -17.84
CA LEU A 384 0.08 6.93 -17.97
C LEU A 384 -1.38 7.34 -17.75
N SER A 385 -1.60 8.34 -16.91
CA SER A 385 -2.86 9.07 -16.90
C SER A 385 -2.99 9.95 -18.14
N GLU A 386 -4.19 10.45 -18.43
CA GLU A 386 -4.42 11.39 -19.52
C GLU A 386 -3.54 12.64 -19.38
N ASP A 387 -3.44 13.19 -18.18
CA ASP A 387 -2.59 14.34 -17.89
C ASP A 387 -1.10 14.05 -18.15
N ALA A 388 -0.65 12.86 -17.75
CA ALA A 388 0.74 12.43 -17.98
C ALA A 388 1.04 12.20 -19.47
N ALA A 389 0.11 11.61 -20.22
CA ALA A 389 0.22 11.44 -21.65
C ALA A 389 0.27 12.79 -22.37
N LYS A 390 -0.63 13.71 -22.02
CA LYS A 390 -0.67 15.07 -22.55
C LYS A 390 0.62 15.86 -22.24
N ALA A 391 1.10 15.78 -21.01
CA ALA A 391 2.35 16.45 -20.61
C ALA A 391 3.58 15.95 -21.36
N ARG A 392 3.57 14.67 -21.82
CA ARG A 392 4.62 14.06 -22.65
C ARG A 392 4.41 14.27 -24.15
N GLY A 393 3.37 15.00 -24.57
CA GLY A 393 3.05 15.23 -25.99
C GLY A 393 2.61 13.97 -26.73
N ILE A 394 2.17 12.92 -26.04
CA ILE A 394 1.68 11.68 -26.65
C ILE A 394 0.29 11.92 -27.23
N ASN A 395 0.10 11.59 -28.49
CA ASN A 395 -1.21 11.62 -29.13
C ASN A 395 -1.98 10.37 -28.74
N TYR A 396 -3.01 10.53 -27.89
CA TYR A 396 -3.77 9.43 -27.34
C TYR A 396 -5.28 9.56 -27.61
N VAL A 397 -5.98 8.48 -27.39
CA VAL A 397 -7.45 8.41 -27.31
C VAL A 397 -7.82 7.57 -26.10
N THR A 398 -8.97 7.88 -25.53
CA THR A 398 -9.58 7.06 -24.46
C THR A 398 -10.83 6.36 -24.97
N VAL A 399 -11.01 5.13 -24.49
CA VAL A 399 -12.26 4.40 -24.64
C VAL A 399 -12.74 3.97 -23.26
N GLN A 400 -14.05 4.06 -23.06
CA GLN A 400 -14.63 3.76 -21.76
C GLN A 400 -15.85 2.83 -21.91
N TYR A 401 -15.97 1.88 -20.96
CA TYR A 401 -17.12 0.98 -20.85
C TYR A 401 -17.74 1.11 -19.46
N PRO A 402 -19.04 1.44 -19.33
CA PRO A 402 -19.72 1.51 -18.04
C PRO A 402 -20.01 0.11 -17.51
N LEU A 403 -19.73 -0.14 -16.22
CA LEU A 403 -20.01 -1.44 -15.58
C LEU A 403 -21.52 -1.73 -15.50
N ALA A 404 -22.37 -0.71 -15.52
CA ALA A 404 -23.82 -0.89 -15.59
C ALA A 404 -24.31 -1.70 -16.80
N ASP A 405 -23.53 -1.72 -17.90
CA ASP A 405 -23.82 -2.47 -19.13
C ASP A 405 -23.22 -3.90 -19.10
N ASP A 406 -22.47 -4.24 -18.04
CA ASP A 406 -21.85 -5.56 -17.89
C ASP A 406 -22.80 -6.57 -17.26
N SER A 407 -22.90 -7.77 -17.85
CA SER A 407 -23.83 -8.81 -17.39
C SER A 407 -23.57 -9.27 -15.96
N TYR A 408 -22.28 -9.44 -15.59
CA TYR A 408 -21.94 -9.85 -14.22
C TYR A 408 -22.25 -8.73 -13.22
N ALA A 409 -21.94 -7.49 -13.56
CA ALA A 409 -22.26 -6.34 -12.72
C ALA A 409 -23.77 -6.25 -12.47
N GLN A 410 -24.60 -6.48 -13.51
CA GLN A 410 -26.07 -6.53 -13.40
C GLN A 410 -26.53 -7.68 -12.48
N ILE A 411 -25.94 -8.89 -12.60
CA ILE A 411 -26.26 -10.05 -11.74
C ILE A 411 -26.04 -9.73 -10.27
N ILE A 412 -24.94 -9.04 -9.95
CA ILE A 412 -24.60 -8.70 -8.56
C ILE A 412 -25.15 -7.34 -8.10
N GLY A 413 -25.98 -6.70 -8.93
CA GLY A 413 -26.66 -5.45 -8.59
C GLY A 413 -25.78 -4.18 -8.62
N VAL A 414 -24.62 -4.23 -9.27
CA VAL A 414 -23.75 -3.07 -9.47
C VAL A 414 -24.29 -2.21 -10.61
N ARG A 415 -24.39 -0.90 -10.37
CA ARG A 415 -24.93 0.07 -11.35
C ARG A 415 -23.96 1.19 -11.67
N ASP A 416 -22.93 1.39 -10.84
CA ASP A 416 -21.95 2.45 -10.95
C ASP A 416 -20.58 1.89 -11.29
N GLY A 417 -19.78 2.67 -11.97
CA GLY A 417 -18.40 2.32 -12.31
C GLY A 417 -18.15 2.18 -13.80
N TRP A 418 -16.89 2.10 -14.14
CA TRP A 418 -16.43 2.04 -15.52
C TRP A 418 -14.99 1.55 -15.62
N VAL A 419 -14.64 1.04 -16.80
CA VAL A 419 -13.27 0.73 -17.24
C VAL A 419 -12.89 1.70 -18.35
N LYS A 420 -11.77 2.40 -18.21
CA LYS A 420 -11.20 3.33 -19.20
C LYS A 420 -9.84 2.85 -19.64
N LEU A 421 -9.60 2.72 -20.94
CA LEU A 421 -8.30 2.45 -21.53
C LEU A 421 -7.74 3.72 -22.16
N ILE A 422 -6.45 3.96 -21.99
CA ILE A 422 -5.70 5.06 -22.60
C ILE A 422 -4.78 4.47 -23.66
N ILE A 423 -4.98 4.85 -24.90
CA ILE A 423 -4.39 4.21 -26.08
C ILE A 423 -3.61 5.26 -26.87
N GLU A 424 -2.34 4.99 -27.15
CA GLU A 424 -1.54 5.79 -28.09
C GLU A 424 -2.05 5.59 -29.53
N LYS A 425 -2.43 6.67 -30.21
CA LYS A 425 -3.09 6.58 -31.52
C LYS A 425 -2.26 5.94 -32.62
N GLU A 426 -0.99 6.26 -32.68
CA GLU A 426 -0.10 5.81 -33.78
C GLU A 426 0.22 4.33 -33.65
N SER A 427 0.64 3.88 -32.49
CA SER A 427 1.02 2.49 -32.24
C SER A 427 -0.17 1.59 -31.89
N GLN A 428 -1.29 2.18 -31.50
CA GLN A 428 -2.47 1.51 -30.94
C GLN A 428 -2.15 0.72 -29.65
N ARG A 429 -1.06 1.06 -28.95
CA ARG A 429 -0.67 0.41 -27.69
C ARG A 429 -1.48 0.94 -26.52
N ILE A 430 -1.78 0.04 -25.61
CA ILE A 430 -2.31 0.39 -24.28
C ILE A 430 -1.17 1.04 -23.48
N ILE A 431 -1.28 2.33 -23.20
CA ILE A 431 -0.30 3.09 -22.43
C ILE A 431 -0.74 3.37 -20.99
N GLY A 432 -2.00 3.10 -20.69
CA GLY A 432 -2.56 3.22 -19.36
C GLY A 432 -4.00 2.75 -19.29
N GLY A 433 -4.51 2.68 -18.09
CA GLY A 433 -5.91 2.38 -17.83
C GLY A 433 -6.33 2.79 -16.44
N VAL A 434 -7.61 3.02 -16.30
CA VAL A 434 -8.26 3.52 -15.10
C VAL A 434 -9.54 2.73 -14.90
N VAL A 435 -9.80 2.30 -13.67
CA VAL A 435 -10.99 1.55 -13.30
C VAL A 435 -11.59 2.17 -12.05
N TYR A 436 -12.87 2.45 -12.08
CA TYR A 436 -13.66 2.84 -10.91
C TYR A 436 -14.85 1.90 -10.79
N GLY A 437 -15.05 1.33 -9.61
CA GLY A 437 -16.19 0.46 -9.36
C GLY A 437 -15.81 -0.89 -8.79
N GLU A 438 -16.73 -1.83 -8.92
CA GLU A 438 -16.60 -3.21 -8.47
C GLU A 438 -15.36 -3.89 -9.01
N ALA A 439 -14.60 -4.54 -8.10
CA ALA A 439 -13.42 -5.32 -8.44
C ALA A 439 -12.33 -4.54 -9.21
N ALA A 440 -12.28 -3.20 -9.07
CA ALA A 440 -11.27 -2.38 -9.74
C ALA A 440 -9.84 -2.87 -9.44
N SER A 441 -9.58 -3.30 -8.20
CA SER A 441 -8.30 -3.88 -7.77
C SER A 441 -7.93 -5.18 -8.50
N MET A 442 -8.91 -5.90 -9.03
CA MET A 442 -8.72 -7.13 -9.80
C MET A 442 -8.57 -6.83 -11.30
N ILE A 443 -9.50 -6.07 -11.85
CA ILE A 443 -9.53 -5.69 -13.28
C ILE A 443 -8.23 -5.03 -13.73
N ILE A 444 -7.69 -4.12 -12.92
CA ILE A 444 -6.50 -3.35 -13.27
C ILE A 444 -5.26 -4.22 -13.54
N ASN A 445 -5.19 -5.45 -13.01
CA ASN A 445 -4.03 -6.31 -13.20
C ASN A 445 -3.88 -6.81 -14.64
N GLU A 446 -4.98 -7.04 -15.35
CA GLU A 446 -4.94 -7.41 -16.76
C GLU A 446 -4.50 -6.21 -17.62
N ILE A 447 -5.01 -5.02 -17.31
CA ILE A 447 -4.55 -3.80 -17.98
C ILE A 447 -3.06 -3.54 -17.69
N ALA A 448 -2.60 -3.83 -16.46
CA ALA A 448 -1.19 -3.75 -16.10
C ALA A 448 -0.32 -4.72 -16.91
N LEU A 449 -0.81 -5.95 -17.14
CA LEU A 449 -0.15 -6.90 -18.02
C LEU A 449 -0.09 -6.37 -19.46
N ALA A 450 -1.19 -5.81 -19.97
CA ALA A 450 -1.22 -5.23 -21.31
C ALA A 450 -0.18 -4.09 -21.46
N VAL A 451 -0.05 -3.21 -20.47
CA VAL A 451 0.97 -2.17 -20.42
C VAL A 451 2.37 -2.77 -20.36
N ALA A 452 2.58 -3.79 -19.52
CA ALA A 452 3.88 -4.43 -19.32
C ALA A 452 4.44 -5.06 -20.60
N VAL A 453 3.56 -5.71 -21.38
CA VAL A 453 3.96 -6.40 -22.63
C VAL A 453 3.79 -5.52 -23.88
N ASN A 454 3.44 -4.23 -23.71
CA ASN A 454 3.15 -3.30 -24.80
C ASN A 454 2.05 -3.81 -25.77
N ALA A 455 1.01 -4.43 -25.21
CA ALA A 455 -0.12 -4.94 -25.99
C ALA A 455 -0.82 -3.81 -26.76
N ARG A 456 -1.36 -4.16 -27.91
CA ARG A 456 -2.23 -3.25 -28.68
C ARG A 456 -3.69 -3.43 -28.26
N VAL A 457 -4.50 -2.43 -28.50
CA VAL A 457 -5.93 -2.48 -28.16
C VAL A 457 -6.64 -3.68 -28.80
N LYS A 458 -6.26 -4.10 -30.02
CA LYS A 458 -6.79 -5.30 -30.68
C LYS A 458 -6.52 -6.59 -29.92
N ASP A 459 -5.42 -6.66 -29.17
CA ASP A 459 -5.05 -7.87 -28.43
C ASP A 459 -6.04 -8.08 -27.27
N LEU A 460 -6.50 -7.01 -26.63
CA LEU A 460 -7.59 -7.06 -25.64
C LEU A 460 -8.96 -7.25 -26.29
N ALA A 461 -9.24 -6.56 -27.40
CA ALA A 461 -10.52 -6.67 -28.10
C ALA A 461 -10.83 -8.07 -28.65
N LEU A 462 -9.80 -8.88 -28.92
CA LEU A 462 -9.90 -10.24 -29.44
C LEU A 462 -9.70 -11.33 -28.38
N LEU A 463 -9.36 -10.96 -27.14
CA LEU A 463 -9.18 -11.90 -26.04
C LEU A 463 -10.57 -12.37 -25.55
N PRO A 464 -10.88 -13.68 -25.63
CA PRO A 464 -12.16 -14.17 -25.10
C PRO A 464 -12.09 -14.24 -23.57
N HIS A 465 -12.92 -13.47 -22.90
CA HIS A 465 -13.10 -13.57 -21.46
C HIS A 465 -14.15 -14.63 -21.11
N ALA A 466 -14.01 -15.26 -19.95
CA ALA A 466 -15.04 -16.17 -19.44
C ALA A 466 -16.35 -15.42 -19.19
N HIS A 467 -17.48 -15.98 -19.63
CA HIS A 467 -18.79 -15.38 -19.45
C HIS A 467 -19.64 -16.14 -18.40
N PRO A 468 -20.36 -15.44 -17.49
CA PRO A 468 -20.30 -14.00 -17.23
C PRO A 468 -19.21 -13.67 -16.18
N THR A 469 -18.37 -12.73 -16.48
CA THR A 469 -17.40 -12.16 -15.53
C THR A 469 -17.23 -10.66 -15.75
N ILE A 470 -16.88 -9.92 -14.70
CA ILE A 470 -16.66 -8.47 -14.79
C ILE A 470 -15.44 -8.10 -15.66
N PHE A 471 -14.56 -9.06 -15.95
CA PHE A 471 -13.41 -8.87 -16.83
C PHE A 471 -13.78 -8.62 -18.29
N GLU A 472 -14.98 -9.03 -18.73
CA GLU A 472 -15.51 -8.70 -20.06
C GLU A 472 -15.60 -7.19 -20.30
N SER A 473 -15.65 -6.39 -19.22
CA SER A 473 -15.61 -4.93 -19.31
C SER A 473 -14.33 -4.40 -19.99
N ILE A 474 -13.24 -5.16 -19.98
CA ILE A 474 -11.97 -4.79 -20.61
C ILE A 474 -12.08 -4.93 -22.15
N ASP A 475 -12.48 -6.10 -22.65
CA ASP A 475 -12.64 -6.30 -24.11
C ASP A 475 -13.76 -5.45 -24.68
N ARG A 476 -14.86 -5.24 -23.92
CA ARG A 476 -15.93 -4.32 -24.30
C ARG A 476 -15.45 -2.87 -24.42
N ALA A 477 -14.57 -2.43 -23.52
CA ALA A 477 -13.91 -1.14 -23.67
C ALA A 477 -13.00 -1.12 -24.91
N ALA A 478 -12.19 -2.16 -25.13
CA ALA A 478 -11.27 -2.26 -26.26
C ALA A 478 -12.00 -2.30 -27.62
N ILE A 479 -13.11 -3.02 -27.73
CA ILE A 479 -13.94 -3.08 -28.97
C ILE A 479 -14.51 -1.71 -29.35
N ARG A 480 -14.72 -0.80 -28.40
CA ARG A 480 -15.18 0.57 -28.69
C ARG A 480 -14.14 1.43 -29.40
N PHE A 481 -12.90 0.96 -29.48
CA PHE A 481 -11.87 1.61 -30.28
C PHE A 481 -12.14 1.32 -31.77
N SER A 482 -12.39 2.37 -32.55
CA SER A 482 -12.56 2.24 -34.00
C SER A 482 -11.19 1.95 -34.64
N LEU A 483 -11.02 0.76 -35.15
CA LEU A 483 -9.82 0.32 -35.88
C LEU A 483 -9.68 1.03 -37.22
#